data_6afc7c252a4d39fb4736757125b8e52f
#
_entry.id   6afc7c252a4d39fb4736757125b8e52f
#
_cell.length_a   1.000
_cell.length_b   1.000
_cell.length_c   1.000
_cell.angle_alpha   90.00
_cell.angle_beta   90.00
_cell.angle_gamma   90.00
#
_symmetry.space_group_name_H-M   'P 1'
#
loop_
_entity.id
_entity.type
_entity.pdbx_description
1 polymer ?
#
loop_
_entity_poly.entity_id
_entity_poly.type
_entity_poly.pdbx_seq_one_letter_code
_entity_poly.pdbx_strand_id
1 'polypeptide(L)'
;MTNKSLAALFFGCILTASAASAQSLLPKPQSFVAGKGAFSTTAKLKVVNEVGAEAENIYSKQFTANTADDARQVVRFTRLDGASSPEAYRLHVTKDTLLISAASVDGFRFAWQTINQLKQKNAVIACDVVDAPAFKWRSLMRDVSRHFQPISFLKKQIDVMAQYKFNRLHLHLTDAAGWRIEVKRYPRLTA
;
A
#
# COMPACT_ATOMS: atom_id res chain seq x y z
N MET A 1 8.07 75.32 7.86
CA MET A 1 8.50 74.28 6.94
C MET A 1 8.35 72.96 7.70
N THR A 2 7.28 72.23 7.47
CA THR A 2 6.91 71.01 8.22
C THR A 2 7.15 69.79 7.34
N ASN A 3 8.19 69.02 7.71
CA ASN A 3 8.47 67.69 7.08
C ASN A 3 7.46 66.66 7.58
N LYS A 4 6.60 66.15 6.70
CA LYS A 4 5.77 64.98 6.94
C LYS A 4 6.51 63.73 6.48
N SER A 5 7.01 62.93 7.43
CA SER A 5 7.53 61.59 7.16
C SER A 5 6.38 60.61 6.83
N LEU A 6 6.44 60.08 5.62
CA LEU A 6 5.54 59.00 5.17
C LEU A 6 6.13 57.64 5.62
N ALA A 7 5.50 57.04 6.64
CA ALA A 7 5.84 55.68 7.03
C ALA A 7 5.10 54.69 6.11
N ALA A 8 5.82 54.03 5.21
CA ALA A 8 5.31 52.94 4.39
C ALA A 8 5.27 51.64 5.21
N LEU A 9 4.08 51.20 5.57
CA LEU A 9 3.82 49.89 6.16
C LEU A 9 3.96 48.81 5.05
N PHE A 10 5.08 48.11 5.03
CA PHE A 10 5.21 46.87 4.26
C PHE A 10 4.48 45.75 5.00
N PHE A 11 3.29 45.42 4.54
CA PHE A 11 2.56 44.24 4.98
C PHE A 11 3.14 43.02 4.25
N GLY A 12 4.17 42.39 4.84
CA GLY A 12 4.76 41.17 4.34
C GLY A 12 3.77 40.02 4.47
N CYS A 13 3.11 39.65 3.37
CA CYS A 13 2.33 38.44 3.30
C CYS A 13 3.27 37.23 3.38
N ILE A 14 3.48 36.68 4.59
CA ILE A 14 4.19 35.42 4.77
C ILE A 14 3.25 34.32 4.25
N LEU A 15 3.43 33.93 2.97
CA LEU A 15 2.91 32.69 2.45
C LEU A 15 3.67 31.56 3.17
N THR A 16 3.07 31.05 4.25
CA THR A 16 3.47 29.75 4.79
C THR A 16 3.05 28.68 3.78
N ALA A 17 3.92 28.37 2.83
CA ALA A 17 3.83 27.16 2.07
C ALA A 17 3.99 26.01 3.06
N SER A 18 2.86 25.42 3.51
CA SER A 18 2.88 24.09 4.11
C SER A 18 3.51 23.17 3.09
N ALA A 19 4.78 22.86 3.30
CA ALA A 19 5.44 21.77 2.60
C ALA A 19 4.65 20.52 2.99
N ALA A 20 3.68 20.12 2.15
CA ALA A 20 3.11 18.80 2.20
C ALA A 20 4.31 17.88 2.00
N SER A 21 4.74 17.24 3.08
CA SER A 21 5.78 16.20 3.03
C SER A 21 5.28 15.19 2.00
N ALA A 22 5.86 15.24 0.81
CA ALA A 22 5.55 14.27 -0.23
C ALA A 22 5.99 12.93 0.30
N GLN A 23 5.04 12.16 0.83
CA GLN A 23 5.29 10.79 1.27
C GLN A 23 5.70 10.01 0.04
N SER A 24 6.96 9.56 -0.01
CA SER A 24 7.48 8.80 -1.13
C SER A 24 6.90 7.39 -1.09
N LEU A 25 5.87 7.16 -1.91
CA LEU A 25 5.33 5.81 -2.12
C LEU A 25 6.30 4.99 -2.96
N LEU A 26 6.56 3.77 -2.55
CA LEU A 26 7.43 2.82 -3.25
C LEU A 26 6.70 1.48 -3.51
N PRO A 27 6.57 1.04 -4.76
CA PRO A 27 6.91 1.76 -6.00
C PRO A 27 6.08 3.04 -6.16
N LYS A 28 6.63 4.02 -6.91
CA LYS A 28 5.89 5.25 -7.21
C LYS A 28 4.64 4.90 -8.05
N PRO A 29 3.43 5.31 -7.64
CA PRO A 29 2.21 5.06 -8.40
C PRO A 29 2.20 5.89 -9.70
N GLN A 30 1.35 5.50 -10.65
CA GLN A 30 1.16 6.23 -11.91
C GLN A 30 0.68 7.67 -11.66
N SER A 31 -0.22 7.84 -10.68
CA SER A 31 -0.71 9.16 -10.27
C SER A 31 -0.90 9.21 -8.77
N PHE A 32 -0.50 10.32 -8.16
CA PHE A 32 -0.74 10.65 -6.76
C PHE A 32 -1.09 12.12 -6.63
N VAL A 33 -2.27 12.41 -6.09
CA VAL A 33 -2.72 13.77 -5.78
C VAL A 33 -3.03 13.86 -4.30
N ALA A 34 -2.30 14.70 -3.58
CA ALA A 34 -2.53 14.91 -2.16
C ALA A 34 -3.86 15.65 -1.92
N GLY A 35 -4.66 15.15 -0.99
CA GLY A 35 -5.89 15.78 -0.50
C GLY A 35 -5.68 16.54 0.81
N LYS A 36 -6.76 17.12 1.34
CA LYS A 36 -6.74 17.79 2.65
C LYS A 36 -7.37 16.90 3.72
N GLY A 37 -6.65 16.71 4.83
CA GLY A 37 -7.11 15.92 5.98
C GLY A 37 -6.66 14.46 5.94
N ALA A 38 -7.32 13.62 6.72
CA ALA A 38 -6.99 12.20 6.83
C ALA A 38 -8.22 11.38 7.24
N PHE A 39 -8.27 10.13 6.82
CA PHE A 39 -9.26 9.13 7.21
C PHE A 39 -8.81 8.44 8.51
N SER A 40 -9.62 8.47 9.56
CA SER A 40 -9.29 7.80 10.83
C SER A 40 -9.49 6.29 10.72
N THR A 41 -8.50 5.52 11.16
CA THR A 41 -8.60 4.04 11.21
C THR A 41 -9.10 3.51 12.54
N THR A 42 -9.34 4.38 13.54
CA THR A 42 -9.82 4.02 14.88
C THR A 42 -11.25 4.50 15.16
N ALA A 43 -11.81 5.35 14.31
CA ALA A 43 -13.20 5.76 14.42
C ALA A 43 -14.15 4.61 14.08
N LYS A 44 -15.42 4.71 14.50
CA LYS A 44 -16.47 3.83 13.98
C LYS A 44 -16.61 4.03 12.48
N LEU A 45 -16.71 2.94 11.74
CA LEU A 45 -16.79 2.98 10.28
C LEU A 45 -17.82 1.97 9.75
N LYS A 46 -18.45 2.31 8.64
CA LYS A 46 -19.31 1.42 7.87
C LYS A 46 -18.49 0.79 6.75
N VAL A 47 -18.58 -0.51 6.60
CA VAL A 47 -17.95 -1.23 5.49
C VAL A 47 -19.01 -1.56 4.44
N VAL A 48 -18.77 -1.13 3.21
CA VAL A 48 -19.59 -1.44 2.03
C VAL A 48 -18.76 -2.25 1.05
N ASN A 49 -19.11 -3.51 0.88
CA ASN A 49 -18.39 -4.44 0.02
C ASN A 49 -19.25 -4.82 -1.18
N GLU A 50 -18.93 -4.28 -2.36
CA GLU A 50 -19.64 -4.53 -3.62
C GLU A 50 -18.94 -5.60 -4.49
N VAL A 51 -17.85 -6.20 -4.00
CA VAL A 51 -17.03 -7.16 -4.75
C VAL A 51 -16.99 -8.57 -4.14
N GLY A 52 -17.72 -8.78 -3.03
CA GLY A 52 -17.86 -10.08 -2.39
C GLY A 52 -16.64 -10.55 -1.60
N ALA A 53 -16.56 -11.87 -1.34
CA ALA A 53 -15.57 -12.48 -0.44
C ALA A 53 -14.10 -12.23 -0.81
N GLU A 54 -13.82 -11.87 -2.04
CA GLU A 54 -12.44 -11.60 -2.50
C GLU A 54 -11.80 -10.42 -1.78
N ALA A 55 -12.55 -9.32 -1.57
CA ALA A 55 -12.05 -8.18 -0.82
C ALA A 55 -12.11 -8.43 0.69
N GLU A 56 -13.16 -9.12 1.17
CA GLU A 56 -13.39 -9.38 2.58
C GLU A 56 -12.21 -10.08 3.26
N ASN A 57 -11.63 -11.10 2.63
CA ASN A 57 -10.48 -11.82 3.15
C ASN A 57 -9.21 -10.97 3.31
N ILE A 58 -9.06 -9.91 2.53
CA ILE A 58 -7.90 -9.01 2.60
C ILE A 58 -8.06 -8.01 3.74
N TYR A 59 -9.29 -7.51 3.94
CA TYR A 59 -9.55 -6.36 4.80
C TYR A 59 -10.30 -6.68 6.09
N SER A 60 -10.92 -7.87 6.22
CA SER A 60 -11.76 -8.24 7.36
C SER A 60 -11.06 -8.03 8.70
N LYS A 61 -9.79 -8.43 8.80
CA LYS A 61 -9.00 -8.28 10.04
C LYS A 61 -8.67 -6.84 10.41
N GLN A 62 -8.75 -5.91 9.45
CA GLN A 62 -8.30 -4.54 9.62
C GLN A 62 -9.43 -3.58 10.00
N PHE A 63 -10.66 -3.86 9.55
CA PHE A 63 -11.80 -2.96 9.69
C PHE A 63 -12.96 -3.53 10.53
N THR A 64 -12.99 -4.84 10.80
CA THR A 64 -14.11 -5.46 11.55
C THR A 64 -14.22 -5.04 13.00
N ALA A 65 -13.15 -4.63 13.64
CA ALA A 65 -13.16 -4.31 15.07
C ALA A 65 -13.99 -3.06 15.45
N ASN A 66 -14.24 -2.17 14.49
CA ASN A 66 -14.91 -0.88 14.74
C ASN A 66 -16.10 -0.63 13.79
N THR A 67 -16.70 -1.69 13.22
CA THR A 67 -17.81 -1.52 12.28
C THR A 67 -19.12 -1.16 12.99
N ALA A 68 -19.84 -0.19 12.41
CA ALA A 68 -21.20 0.18 12.83
C ALA A 68 -21.97 0.72 11.61
N ASP A 69 -23.23 0.32 11.48
CA ASP A 69 -24.07 0.70 10.33
C ASP A 69 -24.42 2.19 10.29
N ASP A 70 -24.46 2.83 11.45
CA ASP A 70 -24.72 4.26 11.63
C ASP A 70 -23.43 5.13 11.56
N ALA A 71 -22.29 4.53 11.27
CA ALA A 71 -21.03 5.23 11.24
C ALA A 71 -20.97 6.26 10.10
N ARG A 72 -20.44 7.46 10.43
CA ARG A 72 -20.21 8.52 9.44
C ARG A 72 -19.12 8.19 8.45
N GLN A 73 -18.06 7.51 8.91
CA GLN A 73 -16.96 7.11 8.05
C GLN A 73 -17.28 5.82 7.30
N VAL A 74 -16.93 5.80 6.02
CA VAL A 74 -17.23 4.66 5.13
C VAL A 74 -15.96 4.14 4.48
N VAL A 75 -15.74 2.83 4.57
CA VAL A 75 -14.80 2.09 3.72
C VAL A 75 -15.61 1.36 2.66
N ARG A 76 -15.33 1.62 1.40
CA ARG A 76 -16.05 1.03 0.27
C ARG A 76 -15.10 0.30 -0.67
N PHE A 77 -15.50 -0.91 -1.06
CA PHE A 77 -14.80 -1.76 -2.03
C PHE A 77 -15.64 -1.89 -3.28
N THR A 78 -15.08 -1.54 -4.44
CA THR A 78 -15.76 -1.60 -5.73
C THR A 78 -14.88 -2.26 -6.79
N ARG A 79 -15.50 -2.79 -7.85
CA ARG A 79 -14.79 -3.29 -9.01
C ARG A 79 -14.29 -2.12 -9.87
N LEU A 80 -13.07 -2.25 -10.41
CA LEU A 80 -12.50 -1.33 -11.40
C LEU A 80 -12.59 -1.99 -12.78
N ASP A 81 -13.62 -1.64 -13.54
CA ASP A 81 -13.84 -2.16 -14.89
C ASP A 81 -12.94 -1.45 -15.91
N GLY A 82 -12.63 -2.12 -17.03
CA GLY A 82 -11.84 -1.57 -18.13
C GLY A 82 -10.37 -1.28 -17.77
N ALA A 83 -9.86 -1.87 -16.69
CA ALA A 83 -8.49 -1.66 -16.25
C ALA A 83 -7.46 -2.27 -17.21
N SER A 84 -6.32 -1.61 -17.39
CA SER A 84 -5.21 -2.07 -18.24
C SER A 84 -4.45 -3.28 -17.69
N SER A 85 -4.64 -3.61 -16.42
CA SER A 85 -3.98 -4.73 -15.73
C SER A 85 -4.89 -5.31 -14.66
N PRO A 86 -4.88 -6.62 -14.41
CA PRO A 86 -5.58 -7.22 -13.28
C PRO A 86 -5.08 -6.71 -11.92
N GLU A 87 -3.86 -6.20 -11.86
CA GLU A 87 -3.26 -5.64 -10.65
C GLU A 87 -3.54 -4.13 -10.48
N ALA A 88 -4.32 -3.52 -11.41
CA ALA A 88 -4.67 -2.10 -11.33
C ALA A 88 -5.64 -1.80 -10.18
N TYR A 89 -5.45 -0.62 -9.57
CA TYR A 89 -6.33 -0.13 -8.51
C TYR A 89 -6.40 1.39 -8.49
N ARG A 90 -7.43 1.91 -7.82
CA ARG A 90 -7.58 3.32 -7.46
C ARG A 90 -7.90 3.45 -5.99
N LEU A 91 -7.39 4.50 -5.38
CA LEU A 91 -7.75 4.92 -4.02
C LEU A 91 -8.29 6.33 -4.09
N HIS A 92 -9.41 6.56 -3.41
CA HIS A 92 -9.91 7.91 -3.12
C HIS A 92 -10.11 8.01 -1.61
N VAL A 93 -9.28 8.81 -0.96
CA VAL A 93 -9.24 8.94 0.48
C VAL A 93 -9.61 10.37 0.88
N THR A 94 -10.68 10.49 1.64
CA THR A 94 -11.11 11.74 2.28
C THR A 94 -11.17 11.55 3.79
N LYS A 95 -11.59 12.57 4.53
CA LYS A 95 -11.81 12.42 5.98
C LYS A 95 -12.96 11.46 6.33
N ASP A 96 -13.94 11.30 5.44
CA ASP A 96 -15.16 10.53 5.69
C ASP A 96 -15.23 9.24 4.86
N THR A 97 -14.44 9.10 3.80
CA THR A 97 -14.51 7.97 2.86
C THR A 97 -13.12 7.44 2.53
N LEU A 98 -12.98 6.11 2.57
CA LEU A 98 -11.89 5.34 1.99
C LEU A 98 -12.47 4.45 0.91
N LEU A 99 -12.45 4.91 -0.35
CA LEU A 99 -12.88 4.14 -1.51
C LEU A 99 -11.69 3.41 -2.12
N ILE A 100 -11.83 2.10 -2.30
CA ILE A 100 -10.84 1.21 -2.88
C ILE A 100 -11.48 0.52 -4.08
N SER A 101 -11.03 0.84 -5.28
CA SER A 101 -11.48 0.21 -6.52
C SER A 101 -10.35 -0.60 -7.11
N ALA A 102 -10.57 -1.87 -7.44
CA ALA A 102 -9.55 -2.72 -8.01
C ALA A 102 -10.09 -3.67 -9.08
N ALA A 103 -9.22 -4.01 -10.04
CA ALA A 103 -9.58 -4.88 -11.16
C ALA A 103 -9.70 -6.36 -10.74
N SER A 104 -8.94 -6.78 -9.73
CA SER A 104 -8.94 -8.14 -9.19
C SER A 104 -8.51 -8.17 -7.71
N VAL A 105 -8.45 -9.36 -7.13
CA VAL A 105 -7.91 -9.62 -5.78
C VAL A 105 -6.48 -9.08 -5.63
N ASP A 106 -5.65 -9.23 -6.65
CA ASP A 106 -4.27 -8.73 -6.59
C ASP A 106 -4.21 -7.20 -6.60
N GLY A 107 -5.10 -6.55 -7.35
CA GLY A 107 -5.27 -5.10 -7.28
C GLY A 107 -5.63 -4.62 -5.88
N PHE A 108 -6.55 -5.32 -5.17
CA PHE A 108 -6.88 -5.01 -3.78
C PHE A 108 -5.69 -5.21 -2.85
N ARG A 109 -4.90 -6.28 -3.01
CA ARG A 109 -3.67 -6.51 -2.24
C ARG A 109 -2.67 -5.37 -2.39
N PHE A 110 -2.45 -4.89 -3.62
CA PHE A 110 -1.53 -3.78 -3.87
C PHE A 110 -2.07 -2.42 -3.41
N ALA A 111 -3.38 -2.19 -3.53
CA ALA A 111 -4.04 -1.04 -2.92
C ALA A 111 -3.80 -1.00 -1.41
N TRP A 112 -3.90 -2.16 -0.74
CA TRP A 112 -3.64 -2.29 0.69
C TRP A 112 -2.19 -1.94 1.05
N GLN A 113 -1.20 -2.37 0.27
CA GLN A 113 0.19 -1.99 0.51
C GLN A 113 0.39 -0.47 0.40
N THR A 114 -0.29 0.17 -0.54
CA THR A 114 -0.27 1.64 -0.66
C THR A 114 -0.94 2.32 0.54
N ILE A 115 -2.08 1.82 1.00
CA ILE A 115 -2.74 2.31 2.21
C ILE A 115 -1.81 2.20 3.43
N ASN A 116 -1.11 1.07 3.59
CA ASN A 116 -0.15 0.88 4.68
C ASN A 116 1.00 1.89 4.64
N GLN A 117 1.49 2.25 3.46
CA GLN A 117 2.51 3.28 3.31
C GLN A 117 1.97 4.69 3.56
N LEU A 118 0.69 4.95 3.25
CA LEU A 118 0.01 6.23 3.50
C LEU A 118 -0.42 6.39 4.97
N LYS A 119 -0.45 5.30 5.73
CA LYS A 119 -0.90 5.32 7.12
C LYS A 119 0.12 6.01 8.02
N GLN A 120 -0.34 7.01 8.74
CA GLN A 120 0.40 7.70 9.80
C GLN A 120 -0.31 7.48 11.13
N LYS A 121 0.29 6.72 12.04
CA LYS A 121 -0.34 6.31 13.32
C LYS A 121 -1.72 5.66 13.06
N ASN A 122 -2.80 6.37 13.40
CA ASN A 122 -4.19 5.91 13.33
C ASN A 122 -4.98 6.58 12.20
N ALA A 123 -4.32 7.10 11.19
CA ALA A 123 -4.99 7.77 10.07
C ALA A 123 -4.29 7.48 8.74
N VAL A 124 -5.06 7.47 7.65
CA VAL A 124 -4.57 7.43 6.27
C VAL A 124 -4.71 8.83 5.69
N ILE A 125 -3.64 9.40 5.15
CA ILE A 125 -3.67 10.74 4.58
C ILE A 125 -4.64 10.81 3.40
N ALA A 126 -5.38 11.91 3.28
CA ALA A 126 -6.31 12.12 2.19
C ALA A 126 -5.55 12.28 0.87
N CYS A 127 -5.97 11.54 -0.15
CA CYS A 127 -5.33 11.56 -1.47
C CYS A 127 -6.19 10.84 -2.52
N ASP A 128 -5.84 11.07 -3.78
CA ASP A 128 -6.24 10.25 -4.91
C ASP A 128 -5.02 9.51 -5.45
N VAL A 129 -5.14 8.21 -5.64
CA VAL A 129 -4.10 7.36 -6.22
C VAL A 129 -4.68 6.57 -7.39
N VAL A 130 -3.96 6.56 -8.51
CA VAL A 130 -4.20 5.65 -9.63
C VAL A 130 -2.92 4.89 -9.87
N ASP A 131 -3.00 3.57 -9.89
CA ASP A 131 -1.82 2.74 -10.06
C ASP A 131 -2.12 1.46 -10.84
N ALA A 132 -1.15 1.05 -11.63
CA ALA A 132 -1.06 -0.23 -12.29
C ALA A 132 0.43 -0.51 -12.54
N PRO A 133 0.87 -1.78 -12.47
CA PRO A 133 2.29 -2.09 -12.60
C PRO A 133 2.79 -1.81 -14.03
N ALA A 134 3.98 -1.21 -14.13
CA ALA A 134 4.67 -1.04 -15.41
C ALA A 134 5.18 -2.38 -15.97
N PHE A 135 5.50 -3.34 -15.08
CA PHE A 135 6.00 -4.67 -15.43
C PHE A 135 5.12 -5.76 -14.84
N LYS A 136 4.70 -6.70 -15.66
CA LYS A 136 3.91 -7.88 -15.24
C LYS A 136 4.71 -8.85 -14.35
N TRP A 137 6.03 -8.89 -14.54
CA TRP A 137 6.93 -9.75 -13.79
C TRP A 137 7.84 -8.92 -12.88
N ARG A 138 7.65 -9.05 -11.58
CA ARG A 138 8.44 -8.35 -10.56
C ARG A 138 8.94 -9.38 -9.56
N SER A 139 10.14 -9.87 -9.78
CA SER A 139 10.69 -10.99 -9.02
C SER A 139 11.93 -10.62 -8.23
N LEU A 140 12.15 -11.37 -7.17
CA LEU A 140 13.41 -11.46 -6.45
C LEU A 140 13.90 -12.90 -6.54
N MET A 141 15.16 -13.10 -6.90
CA MET A 141 15.82 -14.40 -6.82
C MET A 141 16.58 -14.48 -5.49
N ARG A 142 16.41 -15.60 -4.79
CA ARG A 142 17.15 -15.92 -3.57
C ARG A 142 17.83 -17.26 -3.70
N ASP A 143 19.14 -17.26 -3.61
CA ASP A 143 19.95 -18.45 -3.55
C ASP A 143 20.06 -18.93 -2.09
N VAL A 144 19.39 -20.03 -1.80
CA VAL A 144 19.43 -20.71 -0.50
C VAL A 144 20.25 -22.00 -0.55
N SER A 145 20.75 -22.35 -1.73
CA SER A 145 21.64 -23.49 -1.93
C SER A 145 23.06 -23.16 -1.48
N ARG A 146 23.67 -22.12 -2.03
CA ARG A 146 25.02 -21.70 -1.67
C ARG A 146 25.12 -21.16 -0.25
N HIS A 147 24.08 -20.45 0.20
CA HIS A 147 23.98 -19.92 1.57
C HIS A 147 22.61 -20.26 2.15
N PHE A 148 22.57 -21.19 3.08
CA PHE A 148 21.34 -21.57 3.75
C PHE A 148 20.68 -20.38 4.43
N GLN A 149 19.36 -20.25 4.23
CA GLN A 149 18.52 -19.25 4.91
C GLN A 149 17.38 -19.98 5.62
N PRO A 150 17.13 -19.69 6.90
CA PRO A 150 16.02 -20.29 7.63
C PRO A 150 14.68 -19.81 7.10
N ILE A 151 13.64 -20.63 7.27
CA ILE A 151 12.28 -20.33 6.81
C ILE A 151 11.76 -19.00 7.37
N SER A 152 12.11 -18.67 8.63
CA SER A 152 11.74 -17.39 9.25
C SER A 152 12.28 -16.19 8.49
N PHE A 153 13.51 -16.28 7.97
CA PHE A 153 14.08 -15.24 7.12
C PHE A 153 13.37 -15.14 5.78
N LEU A 154 13.07 -16.29 5.13
CA LEU A 154 12.35 -16.30 3.86
C LEU A 154 10.95 -15.72 4.00
N LYS A 155 10.22 -16.03 5.08
CA LYS A 155 8.92 -15.43 5.37
C LYS A 155 9.02 -13.91 5.50
N LYS A 156 9.99 -13.41 6.27
CA LYS A 156 10.24 -11.97 6.40
C LYS A 156 10.60 -11.33 5.05
N GLN A 157 11.36 -12.03 4.20
CA GLN A 157 11.66 -11.56 2.84
C GLN A 157 10.39 -11.43 1.99
N ILE A 158 9.47 -12.40 2.08
CA ILE A 158 8.18 -12.35 1.37
C ILE A 158 7.33 -11.16 1.86
N ASP A 159 7.30 -10.89 3.16
CA ASP A 159 6.59 -9.74 3.72
C ASP A 159 7.13 -8.42 3.16
N VAL A 160 8.47 -8.28 3.09
CA VAL A 160 9.11 -7.11 2.47
C VAL A 160 8.80 -7.02 0.98
N MET A 161 8.87 -8.14 0.25
CA MET A 161 8.50 -8.19 -1.16
C MET A 161 7.06 -7.72 -1.38
N ALA A 162 6.12 -8.16 -0.54
CA ALA A 162 4.72 -7.75 -0.61
C ALA A 162 4.56 -6.23 -0.43
N GLN A 163 5.28 -5.61 0.52
CA GLN A 163 5.26 -4.16 0.76
C GLN A 163 5.66 -3.37 -0.48
N TYR A 164 6.61 -3.89 -1.27
CA TYR A 164 7.08 -3.27 -2.52
C TYR A 164 6.41 -3.85 -3.77
N LYS A 165 5.29 -4.55 -3.61
CA LYS A 165 4.44 -5.06 -4.71
C LYS A 165 5.16 -6.02 -5.65
N PHE A 166 6.17 -6.77 -5.19
CA PHE A 166 6.71 -7.90 -5.91
C PHE A 166 5.67 -9.02 -6.01
N ASN A 167 5.67 -9.76 -7.11
CA ASN A 167 4.68 -10.81 -7.34
C ASN A 167 5.28 -12.19 -7.64
N ARG A 168 6.61 -12.33 -7.63
CA ARG A 168 7.31 -13.60 -7.84
C ARG A 168 8.52 -13.71 -6.93
N LEU A 169 8.66 -14.87 -6.28
CA LEU A 169 9.88 -15.26 -5.58
C LEU A 169 10.49 -16.45 -6.34
N HIS A 170 11.72 -16.27 -6.82
CA HIS A 170 12.51 -17.34 -7.44
C HIS A 170 13.47 -17.88 -6.39
N LEU A 171 13.27 -19.14 -5.98
CA LEU A 171 14.18 -19.83 -5.08
C LEU A 171 15.16 -20.70 -5.87
N HIS A 172 16.45 -20.44 -5.72
CA HIS A 172 17.51 -21.30 -6.19
C HIS A 172 17.81 -22.32 -5.09
N LEU A 173 17.32 -23.56 -5.27
CA LEU A 173 17.23 -24.57 -4.21
C LEU A 173 18.35 -25.60 -4.27
N THR A 174 19.04 -25.73 -5.40
CA THR A 174 20.01 -26.80 -5.62
C THR A 174 21.23 -26.28 -6.38
N ASP A 175 22.42 -26.51 -5.83
CA ASP A 175 23.70 -26.22 -6.44
C ASP A 175 24.79 -27.13 -5.81
N ALA A 176 26.04 -27.04 -6.25
CA ALA A 176 27.16 -27.81 -5.72
C ALA A 176 27.34 -27.69 -4.19
N ALA A 177 27.03 -26.52 -3.62
CA ALA A 177 27.20 -26.25 -2.19
C ALA A 177 26.05 -26.75 -1.30
N GLY A 178 24.92 -27.16 -1.87
CA GLY A 178 23.79 -27.65 -1.08
C GLY A 178 22.56 -28.01 -1.88
N TRP A 179 21.74 -28.86 -1.28
CA TRP A 179 20.49 -29.34 -1.83
C TRP A 179 19.35 -29.05 -0.83
N ARG A 180 18.27 -28.40 -1.25
CA ARG A 180 17.19 -27.95 -0.36
C ARG A 180 15.81 -28.52 -0.73
N ILE A 181 15.78 -29.52 -1.63
CA ILE A 181 14.56 -30.21 -2.04
C ILE A 181 14.59 -31.61 -1.48
N GLU A 182 13.60 -31.97 -0.65
CA GLU A 182 13.44 -33.33 -0.18
C GLU A 182 13.15 -34.25 -1.37
N VAL A 183 13.97 -35.32 -1.52
CA VAL A 183 13.79 -36.38 -2.50
C VAL A 183 13.66 -37.69 -1.73
N LYS A 184 12.45 -38.23 -1.65
CA LYS A 184 12.12 -39.41 -0.85
C LYS A 184 13.02 -40.62 -1.18
N ARG A 185 13.42 -40.77 -2.46
CA ARG A 185 14.32 -41.84 -2.92
C ARG A 185 15.77 -41.63 -2.42
N TYR A 186 16.16 -40.40 -2.12
CA TYR A 186 17.52 -40.01 -1.71
C TYR A 186 17.50 -39.15 -0.45
N PRO A 187 17.09 -39.72 0.71
CA PRO A 187 16.87 -38.93 1.92
C PRO A 187 18.15 -38.26 2.47
N ARG A 188 19.31 -38.77 2.12
CA ARG A 188 20.62 -38.22 2.53
C ARG A 188 20.93 -36.86 1.89
N LEU A 189 20.21 -36.43 0.86
CA LEU A 189 20.41 -35.13 0.24
C LEU A 189 20.01 -33.95 1.14
N THR A 190 19.09 -34.20 2.10
CA THR A 190 18.56 -33.17 3.02
C THR A 190 18.72 -33.56 4.48
N ALA A 191 19.51 -34.58 4.80
CA ALA A 191 19.82 -35.02 6.15
C ALA A 191 20.84 -34.11 6.85
#